data_f08c48c38514a6920430677c1c287a13
#
_entry.id   f08c48c38514a6920430677c1c287a13
#
_cell.length_a   1.000
_cell.length_b   1.000
_cell.length_c   1.000
_cell.angle_alpha   90.00
_cell.angle_beta   90.00
_cell.angle_gamma   90.00
#
_symmetry.space_group_name_H-M   'P 1'
#
loop_
_entity.id
_entity.type
_entity.pdbx_description
1 polymer ?
#
loop_
_entity_poly.entity_id
_entity_poly.type
_entity_poly.pdbx_seq_one_letter_code
_entity_poly.pdbx_strand_id
1 'polypeptide(L)'
;MKKLILLLTVLTFLFSCKSNPKEEYDICIYGGTSAGVIAAYSAKMLDKKVLLIEPQSRLGGLTSGGLGLTDIGNKQVVTGLSKDFYRRLGAYYGKLEQWIFEPKVADSLFN
;
A
#
# COMPACT_ATOMS: atom_id res chain seq x y z
N MET A 1 -1.62 57.26 14.02
CA MET A 1 -2.55 56.14 13.81
C MET A 1 -2.28 55.38 12.49
N LYS A 2 -2.23 56.05 11.31
CA LYS A 2 -2.00 55.35 10.01
C LYS A 2 -0.70 54.55 9.92
N LYS A 3 0.42 55.06 10.46
CA LYS A 3 1.71 54.36 10.49
C LYS A 3 1.71 53.14 11.39
N LEU A 4 0.96 53.14 12.49
CA LEU A 4 0.83 52.01 13.41
C LEU A 4 0.00 50.88 12.79
N ILE A 5 -1.06 51.23 12.05
CA ILE A 5 -1.90 50.27 11.32
C ILE A 5 -1.08 49.58 10.20
N LEU A 6 -0.28 50.38 9.47
CA LEU A 6 0.59 49.82 8.42
C LEU A 6 1.64 48.86 9.00
N LEU A 7 2.22 49.16 10.15
CA LEU A 7 3.19 48.30 10.82
C LEU A 7 2.53 46.98 11.29
N LEU A 8 1.30 47.05 11.80
CA LEU A 8 0.56 45.89 12.26
C LEU A 8 0.16 44.95 11.10
N THR A 9 -0.23 45.52 9.94
CA THR A 9 -0.54 44.72 8.73
C THR A 9 0.69 44.08 8.14
N VAL A 10 1.85 44.71 8.12
CA VAL A 10 3.11 44.09 7.67
C VAL A 10 3.53 42.96 8.62
N LEU A 11 3.35 43.11 9.91
CA LEU A 11 3.69 42.08 10.90
C LEU A 11 2.82 40.82 10.76
N THR A 12 1.54 40.97 10.40
CA THR A 12 0.67 39.80 10.18
C THR A 12 1.05 39.01 8.94
N PHE A 13 1.60 39.62 7.89
CA PHE A 13 2.09 38.94 6.70
C PHE A 13 3.34 38.09 6.95
N LEU A 14 4.18 38.43 7.94
CA LEU A 14 5.40 37.70 8.25
C LEU A 14 5.15 36.38 8.99
N PHE A 15 3.98 36.15 9.58
CA PHE A 15 3.62 34.95 10.31
C PHE A 15 2.82 33.94 9.47
N SER A 16 2.59 34.17 8.17
CA SER A 16 1.73 33.36 7.32
C SER A 16 2.44 32.15 6.67
N CYS A 17 3.71 31.89 6.97
CA CYS A 17 4.41 30.72 6.42
C CYS A 17 4.18 29.50 7.31
N LYS A 18 3.04 28.80 7.15
CA LYS A 18 2.86 27.43 7.66
C LYS A 18 3.66 26.49 6.75
N SER A 19 4.83 26.07 7.20
CA SER A 19 5.49 24.93 6.60
C SER A 19 4.67 23.68 6.92
N ASN A 20 4.08 23.06 5.90
CA ASN A 20 3.53 21.73 6.08
C ASN A 20 4.66 20.79 6.54
N PRO A 21 4.48 20.02 7.62
CA PRO A 21 5.49 19.06 8.02
C PRO A 21 5.76 18.12 6.83
N LYS A 22 7.02 18.01 6.41
CA LYS A 22 7.41 17.02 5.42
C LYS A 22 7.22 15.66 6.05
N GLU A 23 6.36 14.86 5.46
CA GLU A 23 6.31 13.44 5.81
C GLU A 23 7.56 12.76 5.26
N GLU A 24 8.32 12.14 6.16
CA GLU A 24 9.50 11.36 5.80
C GLU A 24 9.14 9.86 5.84
N TYR A 25 9.63 9.12 4.87
CA TYR A 25 9.45 7.68 4.73
C TYR A 25 10.81 7.00 4.61
N ASP A 26 10.97 5.84 5.25
CA ASP A 26 12.17 5.02 5.12
C ASP A 26 12.26 4.37 3.74
N ILE A 27 11.10 3.98 3.20
CA ILE A 27 10.98 3.26 1.92
C ILE A 27 9.83 3.83 1.13
N CYS A 28 10.09 4.10 -0.14
CA CYS A 28 9.07 4.46 -1.14
C CYS A 28 9.02 3.37 -2.20
N ILE A 29 7.85 2.79 -2.42
CA ILE A 29 7.60 1.74 -3.42
C ILE A 29 6.66 2.32 -4.47
N TYR A 30 7.08 2.27 -5.72
CA TYR A 30 6.25 2.66 -6.85
C TYR A 30 5.74 1.42 -7.59
N GLY A 31 4.41 1.30 -7.66
CA GLY A 31 3.69 0.15 -8.22
C GLY A 31 3.14 -0.78 -7.13
N GLY A 32 1.82 -0.74 -6.96
CA GLY A 32 1.06 -1.60 -6.04
C GLY A 32 0.76 -2.98 -6.63
N THR A 33 1.68 -3.55 -7.40
CA THR A 33 1.58 -4.95 -7.84
C THR A 33 1.61 -5.90 -6.64
N SER A 34 1.34 -7.19 -6.83
CA SER A 34 1.47 -8.19 -5.76
C SER A 34 2.86 -8.11 -5.09
N ALA A 35 3.92 -7.91 -5.87
CA ALA A 35 5.28 -7.76 -5.35
C ALA A 35 5.45 -6.45 -4.54
N GLY A 36 4.91 -5.33 -5.05
CA GLY A 36 4.97 -4.04 -4.37
C GLY A 36 4.23 -4.06 -3.03
N VAL A 37 3.05 -4.66 -2.98
CA VAL A 37 2.28 -4.82 -1.74
C VAL A 37 3.03 -5.69 -0.73
N ILE A 38 3.58 -6.82 -1.16
CA ILE A 38 4.34 -7.71 -0.27
C ILE A 38 5.63 -7.05 0.21
N ALA A 39 6.30 -6.26 -0.64
CA ALA A 39 7.47 -5.49 -0.23
C ALA A 39 7.10 -4.44 0.84
N ALA A 40 5.99 -3.72 0.65
CA ALA A 40 5.48 -2.77 1.63
C ALA A 40 5.12 -3.45 2.96
N TYR A 41 4.40 -4.57 2.88
CA TYR A 41 4.04 -5.37 4.03
C TYR A 41 5.27 -5.87 4.80
N SER A 42 6.26 -6.43 4.09
CA SER A 42 7.51 -6.92 4.70
C SER A 42 8.29 -5.81 5.38
N ALA A 43 8.39 -4.63 4.75
CA ALA A 43 9.05 -3.48 5.33
C ALA A 43 8.31 -2.98 6.58
N LYS A 44 6.97 -2.98 6.55
CA LYS A 44 6.15 -2.61 7.69
C LYS A 44 6.31 -3.57 8.87
N MET A 45 6.47 -4.87 8.62
CA MET A 45 6.77 -5.85 9.65
C MET A 45 8.14 -5.62 10.34
N LEU A 46 9.02 -4.85 9.70
CA LEU A 46 10.32 -4.42 10.24
C LEU A 46 10.28 -2.99 10.80
N ASP A 47 9.09 -2.53 11.18
CA ASP A 47 8.83 -1.19 11.75
C ASP A 47 9.28 -0.03 10.86
N LYS A 48 9.37 -0.22 9.54
CA LYS A 48 9.70 0.84 8.60
C LYS A 48 8.47 1.70 8.26
N LYS A 49 8.68 3.00 8.11
CA LYS A 49 7.68 3.91 7.58
C LYS A 49 7.69 3.81 6.05
N VAL A 50 6.64 3.27 5.48
CA VAL A 50 6.57 2.92 4.05
C VAL A 50 5.53 3.76 3.34
N LEU A 51 5.90 4.26 2.16
CA LEU A 51 4.99 4.86 1.19
C LEU A 51 4.86 3.91 -0.01
N LEU A 52 3.66 3.42 -0.26
CA LEU A 52 3.32 2.68 -1.47
C LEU A 52 2.51 3.59 -2.39
N ILE A 53 3.00 3.77 -3.62
CA ILE A 53 2.37 4.60 -4.64
C ILE A 53 1.87 3.69 -5.75
N GLU A 54 0.56 3.68 -5.98
CA GLU A 54 -0.07 2.97 -7.09
C GLU A 54 -0.80 3.97 -7.99
N PRO A 55 -0.42 4.12 -9.26
CA PRO A 55 -1.07 5.05 -10.18
C PRO A 55 -2.46 4.59 -10.64
N GLN A 56 -2.81 3.32 -10.44
CA GLN A 56 -4.11 2.77 -10.77
C GLN A 56 -5.02 2.70 -9.54
N SER A 57 -6.26 2.33 -9.77
CA SER A 57 -7.30 2.28 -8.71
C SER A 57 -7.29 1.00 -7.87
N ARG A 58 -6.32 0.10 -8.09
CA ARG A 58 -6.33 -1.24 -7.46
C ARG A 58 -4.93 -1.72 -7.13
N LEU A 59 -4.79 -2.35 -5.94
CA LEU A 59 -3.58 -3.05 -5.54
C LEU A 59 -3.59 -4.51 -6.02
N GLY A 60 -2.42 -5.16 -6.07
CA GLY A 60 -2.27 -6.56 -6.42
C GLY A 60 -2.02 -6.86 -7.90
N GLY A 61 -2.04 -5.83 -8.77
CA GLY A 61 -1.75 -5.98 -10.19
C GLY A 61 -2.67 -6.99 -10.88
N LEU A 62 -2.11 -7.92 -11.66
CA LEU A 62 -2.88 -8.95 -12.38
C LEU A 62 -3.61 -9.91 -11.43
N THR A 63 -3.08 -10.18 -10.25
CA THR A 63 -3.68 -11.10 -9.28
C THR A 63 -5.07 -10.64 -8.82
N SER A 64 -5.25 -9.36 -8.63
CA SER A 64 -6.55 -8.73 -8.28
C SER A 64 -7.27 -8.17 -9.52
N GLY A 65 -6.55 -7.99 -10.63
CA GLY A 65 -7.05 -7.34 -11.85
C GLY A 65 -7.75 -8.24 -12.85
N GLY A 66 -7.77 -9.58 -12.64
CA GLY A 66 -8.49 -10.48 -13.55
C GLY A 66 -7.92 -11.89 -13.69
N LEU A 67 -6.65 -12.10 -13.35
CA LEU A 67 -6.02 -13.43 -13.42
C LEU A 67 -6.16 -14.17 -12.08
N GLY A 68 -7.33 -14.74 -11.83
CA GLY A 68 -7.59 -15.56 -10.65
C GLY A 68 -7.18 -17.04 -10.77
N LEU A 69 -6.57 -17.41 -11.87
CA LEU A 69 -6.02 -18.76 -12.09
C LEU A 69 -4.51 -18.71 -11.89
N THR A 70 -4.02 -19.43 -10.88
CA THR A 70 -2.60 -19.54 -10.64
C THR A 70 -2.03 -20.73 -11.43
N ASP A 71 -1.01 -20.46 -12.24
CA ASP A 71 -0.23 -21.53 -12.87
C ASP A 71 0.56 -22.28 -11.81
N ILE A 72 0.11 -23.50 -11.51
CA ILE A 72 0.63 -24.29 -10.42
C ILE A 72 1.34 -25.50 -10.96
N GLY A 73 2.66 -25.52 -10.86
CA GLY A 73 3.43 -26.75 -10.96
C GLY A 73 3.45 -27.49 -9.61
N ASN A 74 4.52 -27.37 -8.86
CA ASN A 74 4.65 -27.97 -7.53
C ASN A 74 4.26 -27.00 -6.43
N LYS A 75 3.06 -27.12 -5.87
CA LYS A 75 2.56 -26.27 -4.75
C LYS A 75 3.42 -26.34 -3.48
N GLN A 76 4.14 -27.43 -3.29
CA GLN A 76 4.91 -27.65 -2.06
C GLN A 76 6.14 -26.74 -1.96
N VAL A 77 6.64 -26.26 -3.11
CA VAL A 77 7.80 -25.34 -3.15
C VAL A 77 7.40 -23.88 -2.84
N VAL A 78 6.11 -23.56 -2.87
CA VAL A 78 5.62 -22.23 -2.52
C VAL A 78 5.62 -22.10 -0.99
N THR A 79 6.39 -21.15 -0.48
CA THR A 79 6.60 -20.93 0.96
C THR A 79 6.42 -19.44 1.35
N GLY A 80 6.61 -19.13 2.63
CA GLY A 80 6.63 -17.77 3.13
C GLY A 80 5.30 -17.01 2.90
N LEU A 81 5.40 -15.72 2.61
CA LEU A 81 4.25 -14.83 2.42
C LEU A 81 3.37 -15.23 1.22
N SER A 82 3.96 -15.82 0.17
CA SER A 82 3.17 -16.35 -0.94
C SER A 82 2.25 -17.48 -0.49
N LYS A 83 2.74 -18.41 0.33
CA LYS A 83 1.90 -19.47 0.88
C LYS A 83 0.84 -18.94 1.83
N ASP A 84 1.19 -17.96 2.66
CA ASP A 84 0.24 -17.27 3.55
C ASP A 84 -0.90 -16.62 2.75
N PHE A 85 -0.60 -15.96 1.64
CA PHE A 85 -1.60 -15.40 0.75
C PHE A 85 -2.60 -16.46 0.25
N TYR A 86 -2.13 -17.61 -0.26
CA TYR A 86 -3.02 -18.68 -0.71
C TYR A 86 -3.81 -19.34 0.43
N ARG A 87 -3.29 -19.34 1.65
CA ARG A 87 -4.01 -19.78 2.84
C ARG A 87 -5.10 -18.79 3.25
N ARG A 88 -4.86 -17.50 3.18
CA ARG A 88 -5.87 -16.46 3.41
C ARG A 88 -7.00 -16.55 2.37
N LEU A 89 -6.65 -16.75 1.10
CA LEU A 89 -7.64 -17.08 0.07
C LEU A 89 -8.43 -18.34 0.44
N GLY A 90 -7.73 -19.40 0.85
CA GLY A 90 -8.36 -20.65 1.30
C GLY A 90 -9.37 -20.43 2.42
N ALA A 91 -9.03 -19.63 3.41
CA ALA A 91 -9.93 -19.30 4.53
C ALA A 91 -11.24 -18.67 4.06
N TYR A 92 -11.20 -17.78 3.07
CA TYR A 92 -12.41 -17.20 2.47
C TYR A 92 -13.33 -18.24 1.86
N TYR A 93 -12.78 -19.30 1.24
CA TYR A 93 -13.52 -20.40 0.60
C TYR A 93 -13.75 -21.61 1.51
N GLY A 94 -13.43 -21.52 2.80
CA GLY A 94 -13.52 -22.64 3.74
C GLY A 94 -12.55 -23.79 3.46
N LYS A 95 -11.37 -23.50 2.89
CA LYS A 95 -10.32 -24.45 2.51
C LYS A 95 -8.99 -24.10 3.15
N LEU A 96 -8.07 -25.06 3.23
CA LEU A 96 -6.72 -24.81 3.75
C LEU A 96 -5.94 -23.83 2.86
N GLU A 97 -6.02 -24.00 1.54
CA GLU A 97 -5.38 -23.19 0.51
C GLU A 97 -6.30 -23.11 -0.71
N GLN A 98 -6.31 -21.95 -1.38
CA GLN A 98 -7.07 -21.76 -2.63
C GLN A 98 -6.18 -21.13 -3.68
N TRP A 99 -6.00 -21.81 -4.81
CA TRP A 99 -5.09 -21.46 -5.89
C TRP A 99 -5.81 -20.95 -7.16
N ILE A 100 -7.10 -21.19 -7.24
CA ILE A 100 -8.00 -20.63 -8.24
C ILE A 100 -9.04 -19.81 -7.47
N PHE A 101 -9.11 -18.54 -7.73
CA PHE A 101 -9.89 -17.62 -6.91
C PHE A 101 -10.49 -16.49 -7.72
N GLU A 102 -11.51 -15.85 -7.18
CA GLU A 102 -12.09 -14.64 -7.77
C GLU A 102 -11.14 -13.45 -7.51
N PRO A 103 -10.81 -12.65 -8.54
CA PRO A 103 -9.92 -11.49 -8.40
C PRO A 103 -10.35 -10.52 -7.30
N LYS A 104 -11.67 -10.33 -7.09
CA LYS A 104 -12.20 -9.47 -6.02
C LYS A 104 -11.81 -9.94 -4.61
N VAL A 105 -11.63 -11.26 -4.42
CA VAL A 105 -11.21 -11.82 -3.12
C VAL A 105 -9.72 -11.51 -2.89
N ALA A 106 -8.89 -11.65 -3.93
CA ALA A 106 -7.50 -11.23 -3.85
C ALA A 106 -7.37 -9.72 -3.60
N ASP A 107 -8.18 -8.90 -4.26
CA ASP A 107 -8.23 -7.46 -4.03
C ASP A 107 -8.51 -7.11 -2.56
N SER A 108 -9.48 -7.79 -1.95
CA SER A 108 -9.80 -7.59 -0.53
C SER A 108 -8.70 -8.01 0.45
N LEU A 109 -7.75 -8.85 0.02
CA LEU A 109 -6.61 -9.25 0.83
C LEU A 109 -5.41 -8.31 0.68
N PHE A 110 -5.32 -7.56 -0.44
CA PHE A 110 -4.26 -6.59 -0.68
C PHE A 110 -4.58 -5.21 -0.08
N ASN A 111 -5.83 -4.91 0.23
CA ASN A 111 -6.31 -3.67 0.84
C ASN A 111 -6.50 -3.82 2.35
#